data_1c3af691058f255def7772ff6eb80c99
#
_entry.id   1c3af691058f255def7772ff6eb80c99
#
_cell.length_a   1.000
_cell.length_b   1.000
_cell.length_c   1.000
_cell.angle_alpha   90.00
_cell.angle_beta   90.00
_cell.angle_gamma   90.00
#
_symmetry.space_group_name_H-M   'P 1'
#
loop_
_entity.id
_entity.type
_entity.pdbx_description
1 polymer ?
#
loop_
_entity_poly.entity_id
_entity_poly.type
_entity_poly.pdbx_seq_one_letter_code
_entity_poly.pdbx_strand_id
1 'polypeptide(L)'
;MVDLVTANFEKKIRITIAVALALYSWNFFVLPSFAQITPQGRDQIYKQASPLRFEERFKXHAKPKAKKIPVREXNLKPMFPNELWEVKFILQKMIIKGSTLYSKRRFSKLFRKYMQKNISLGHIYDIAQTITNMYRNDGYILSKAVVPPQKVDKGIIRINVIEGFVDKVNIQGNVAGPRKLLNRYRKKLLKSKPLLAKDLERYLLLVDDLPGLKVKSVLTPSEFKVGATDLTLILENKKYDFGMGLNNRGSKFNGPFQXSXNAXTNSIXGLYERIGIQGVVTKNPEEXRFFSGFYEMPVSSEGTKIYFSGAFSNSQPGETLKAFDVKGDSXTITLRXTHPFIXSRSENLNAYLGFTRRDSTTEFLGDVDSKDKLRIANLGFSYDFVDKYRGVNLLSFNWSQGLEFLGASESGSXKLSRPEGXSAFTKFSGEALRLQQLSPSWVLLGAMSWQYSFEKLLASEEFGVGGSQFGRAFDSSEITGDHGIAFKLELQKTFQINKAXINEIQAYTFFDHGXVWNRLKTSTGSNKQDLNSIGLGFRFDLANHLSGYLELDKPLNRDVAAQGNKDTRMFFSLSANF
;
A
#
# COMPACT_ATOMS: atom_id res chain seq x y z
N MET A 1 8.40 33.80 13.80
CA MET A 1 7.78 32.53 13.43
C MET A 1 8.81 31.54 12.89
N VAL A 2 9.67 31.96 11.96
CA VAL A 2 10.73 31.10 11.41
C VAL A 2 11.70 30.64 12.47
N ASP A 3 12.07 31.53 13.40
CA ASP A 3 13.03 31.21 14.45
C ASP A 3 12.52 30.21 15.50
N LEU A 4 11.20 30.18 15.72
CA LEU A 4 10.60 29.22 16.64
C LEU A 4 10.51 27.81 16.01
N VAL A 5 10.35 27.76 14.69
CA VAL A 5 10.29 26.50 13.95
C VAL A 5 11.68 25.86 13.87
N THR A 6 12.72 26.68 13.63
CA THR A 6 14.09 26.18 13.56
C THR A 6 14.59 25.71 14.93
N ALA A 7 14.28 26.43 16.01
CA ALA A 7 14.66 26.04 17.35
C ALA A 7 14.01 24.71 17.78
N ASN A 8 12.74 24.53 17.44
CA ASN A 8 12.02 23.28 17.72
C ASN A 8 12.60 22.11 16.90
N PHE A 9 12.99 22.38 15.66
CA PHE A 9 13.59 21.40 14.77
C PHE A 9 14.93 20.90 15.30
N GLU A 10 15.81 21.85 15.72
CA GLU A 10 17.12 21.49 16.30
C GLU A 10 16.97 20.69 17.59
N LYS A 11 16.04 21.08 18.45
CA LYS A 11 15.78 20.38 19.71
C LYS A 11 15.30 18.94 19.44
N LYS A 12 14.46 18.74 18.43
CA LYS A 12 13.97 17.41 18.06
C LYS A 12 15.08 16.51 17.51
N ILE A 13 15.95 17.07 16.66
CA ILE A 13 17.11 16.34 16.14
C ILE A 13 18.03 15.92 17.28
N ARG A 14 18.29 16.81 18.24
CA ARG A 14 19.16 16.50 19.40
C ARG A 14 18.56 15.39 20.27
N ILE A 15 17.24 15.39 20.49
CA ILE A 15 16.57 14.33 21.25
C ILE A 15 16.65 13.01 20.49
N THR A 16 16.44 13.04 19.16
CA THR A 16 16.52 11.84 18.31
C THR A 16 17.93 11.23 18.37
N ILE A 17 18.96 12.08 18.25
CA ILE A 17 20.34 11.63 18.32
C ILE A 17 20.66 11.08 19.73
N ALA A 18 20.17 11.73 20.77
CA ALA A 18 20.39 11.28 22.13
C ALA A 18 19.73 9.93 22.41
N VAL A 19 18.50 9.71 21.90
CA VAL A 19 17.80 8.44 22.04
C VAL A 19 18.53 7.35 21.26
N ALA A 20 18.98 7.66 20.04
CA ALA A 20 19.74 6.72 19.22
C ALA A 20 21.06 6.35 19.88
N LEU A 21 21.75 7.34 20.48
CA LEU A 21 23.01 7.10 21.20
C LEU A 21 22.79 6.31 22.48
N ALA A 22 21.70 6.55 23.19
CA ALA A 22 21.35 5.81 24.40
C ALA A 22 21.05 4.34 24.07
N LEU A 23 20.31 4.10 22.98
CA LEU A 23 20.01 2.74 22.51
C LEU A 23 21.28 2.04 22.00
N TYR A 24 22.20 2.82 21.44
CA TYR A 24 23.49 2.31 20.96
C TYR A 24 24.36 1.84 22.11
N SER A 25 24.37 2.56 23.23
CA SER A 25 25.21 2.22 24.39
C SER A 25 24.68 1.01 25.16
N TRP A 26 23.40 0.68 25.04
CA TRP A 26 22.81 -0.43 25.81
C TRP A 26 23.09 -1.80 25.19
N ASN A 27 23.50 -1.85 23.90
CA ASN A 27 23.79 -3.10 23.22
C ASN A 27 25.22 -3.63 23.46
N PHE A 28 26.02 -2.93 24.26
CA PHE A 28 27.43 -3.29 24.47
C PHE A 28 27.64 -4.40 25.53
N PHE A 29 26.60 -4.88 26.18
CA PHE A 29 26.78 -5.77 27.32
C PHE A 29 26.27 -7.21 27.10
N VAL A 30 26.14 -7.66 25.85
CA VAL A 30 25.86 -9.08 25.63
C VAL A 30 27.18 -9.77 25.31
N LEU A 31 27.70 -10.49 26.29
CA LEU A 31 28.89 -11.33 26.08
C LEU A 31 28.52 -12.45 25.08
N PRO A 32 29.32 -12.68 24.06
CA PRO A 32 29.01 -13.75 23.10
C PRO A 32 29.16 -15.12 23.75
N SER A 33 28.12 -15.90 23.77
CA SER A 33 28.21 -17.30 24.15
C SER A 33 28.78 -18.07 22.95
N PHE A 34 29.83 -18.83 23.19
CA PHE A 34 30.43 -19.68 22.16
C PHE A 34 29.56 -20.92 21.96
N ALA A 35 28.44 -20.78 21.31
CA ALA A 35 27.63 -21.92 20.91
C ALA A 35 28.21 -22.54 19.65
N GLN A 36 28.39 -23.85 19.64
CA GLN A 36 28.83 -24.57 18.44
C GLN A 36 27.72 -24.50 17.39
N ILE A 37 28.05 -23.91 16.25
CA ILE A 37 27.11 -23.76 15.14
C ILE A 37 26.99 -25.12 14.42
N THR A 38 25.79 -25.65 14.32
CA THR A 38 25.55 -26.90 13.60
C THR A 38 25.80 -26.72 12.10
N PRO A 39 26.07 -27.78 11.35
CA PRO A 39 26.25 -27.65 9.89
C PRO A 39 25.06 -27.01 9.20
N GLN A 40 23.85 -27.30 9.65
CA GLN A 40 22.63 -26.67 9.12
C GLN A 40 22.60 -25.18 9.44
N GLY A 41 23.04 -24.81 10.65
CA GLY A 41 23.16 -23.42 11.04
C GLY A 41 24.16 -22.65 10.18
N ARG A 42 25.27 -23.29 9.80
CA ARG A 42 26.26 -22.66 8.93
C ARG A 42 25.67 -22.32 7.55
N ASP A 43 24.91 -23.25 6.99
CA ASP A 43 24.27 -23.03 5.69
C ASP A 43 23.29 -21.87 5.75
N GLN A 44 22.49 -21.81 6.82
CA GLN A 44 21.54 -20.71 7.02
C GLN A 44 22.24 -19.36 7.20
N ILE A 45 23.33 -19.33 7.99
CA ILE A 45 24.11 -18.11 8.20
C ILE A 45 24.68 -17.62 6.88
N TYR A 46 25.21 -18.53 6.07
CA TYR A 46 25.76 -18.20 4.77
C TYR A 46 24.68 -17.60 3.85
N LYS A 47 23.51 -18.21 3.83
CA LYS A 47 22.40 -17.71 3.03
C LYS A 47 21.92 -16.33 3.49
N GLN A 48 21.86 -16.10 4.80
CA GLN A 48 21.48 -14.81 5.34
C GLN A 48 22.48 -13.71 5.00
N ALA A 49 23.74 -14.04 5.01
CA ALA A 49 24.81 -13.07 4.74
C ALA A 49 24.98 -12.80 3.25
N SER A 50 24.41 -13.65 2.41
CA SER A 50 24.53 -13.52 0.96
C SER A 50 23.72 -12.33 0.43
N PRO A 51 24.27 -11.57 -0.53
CA PRO A 51 23.53 -10.45 -1.14
C PRO A 51 22.39 -10.90 -2.05
N LEU A 52 22.26 -12.18 -2.32
CA LEU A 52 21.24 -12.72 -3.21
C LEU A 52 19.82 -12.32 -2.80
N ARG A 53 19.63 -12.03 -1.51
CA ARG A 53 18.30 -11.73 -0.98
C ARG A 53 18.18 -10.33 -0.34
N PHE A 54 19.18 -9.47 -0.50
CA PHE A 54 19.20 -8.15 0.14
C PHE A 54 18.06 -7.25 -0.37
N GLU A 55 17.77 -7.32 -1.65
CA GLU A 55 16.72 -6.50 -2.25
C GLU A 55 15.38 -6.72 -1.54
N GLU A 56 15.10 -7.97 -1.18
CA GLU A 56 13.85 -8.32 -0.51
C GLU A 56 13.73 -7.68 0.87
N ARG A 57 14.86 -7.53 1.57
CA ARG A 57 14.88 -6.89 2.90
C ARG A 57 14.40 -5.44 2.85
N PHE A 58 14.68 -4.75 1.75
CA PHE A 58 14.42 -3.31 1.63
C PHE A 58 13.22 -3.01 0.74
N LYS A 59 12.48 -4.02 0.37
CA LYS A 59 11.31 -3.88 -0.49
C LYS A 59 10.12 -3.33 0.31
N UNK A 60 9.52 -2.50 -0.13
CA UNK A 60 8.42 -1.91 0.43
C UNK A 60 7.32 -2.84 0.30
N HIS A 61 6.70 -2.97 1.29
CA HIS A 61 5.52 -3.82 1.35
C HIS A 61 4.26 -3.04 1.10
N ALA A 62 3.38 -3.63 0.31
CA ALA A 62 2.13 -2.99 -0.04
C ALA A 62 1.23 -2.83 1.19
N LYS A 63 0.63 -1.66 1.31
CA LYS A 63 -0.36 -1.37 2.35
C LYS A 63 -1.70 -1.13 1.70
N PRO A 64 -2.81 -1.49 2.35
CA PRO A 64 -4.12 -1.20 1.78
C PRO A 64 -4.31 0.31 1.66
N LYS A 65 -4.75 0.76 0.50
CA LYS A 65 -5.08 2.16 0.25
C LYS A 65 -6.52 2.47 0.61
N ALA A 66 -7.37 1.46 0.64
CA ALA A 66 -8.78 1.63 0.94
C ALA A 66 -8.99 2.17 2.34
N LYS A 67 -9.83 3.18 2.46
CA LYS A 67 -10.18 3.82 3.72
C LYS A 67 -11.67 3.70 3.97
N LYS A 68 -12.02 3.53 5.23
CA LYS A 68 -13.42 3.52 5.63
C LYS A 68 -14.01 4.91 5.39
N ILE A 69 -15.00 4.96 4.50
CA ILE A 69 -15.76 6.19 4.29
C ILE A 69 -16.89 6.19 5.33
N PRO A 70 -17.07 7.27 6.08
CA PRO A 70 -18.26 7.36 6.93
C PRO A 70 -19.48 7.24 6.03
N VAL A 71 -20.27 6.19 6.23
CA VAL A 71 -21.52 6.02 5.49
C VAL A 71 -22.49 7.07 6.03
N ARG A 72 -22.67 8.14 5.29
CA ARG A 72 -23.80 9.03 5.50
C ARG A 72 -25.00 8.30 4.90
N GLU A 73 -25.68 7.61 5.78
CA GLU A 73 -26.97 7.12 5.34
C GLU A 73 -27.81 8.32 4.92
N UNK A 74 -27.93 8.37 3.85
CA UNK A 74 -28.62 9.40 3.39
C UNK A 74 -30.05 9.21 3.35
N ASN A 75 -30.52 8.52 4.21
CA ASN A 75 -31.94 8.48 4.43
C ASN A 75 -32.35 9.64 5.32
N LEU A 76 -31.90 10.81 4.95
CA LEU A 76 -32.45 12.04 5.55
C LEU A 76 -33.92 12.09 5.18
N LYS A 77 -34.72 11.81 6.15
CA LYS A 77 -36.14 12.18 6.03
C LYS A 77 -36.17 13.72 5.99
N PRO A 78 -36.55 14.29 4.90
CA PRO A 78 -36.62 15.75 4.87
C PRO A 78 -37.64 16.23 5.87
N MET A 79 -37.22 17.21 6.66
CA MET A 79 -38.19 17.89 7.52
C MET A 79 -38.96 18.87 6.64
N PHE A 80 -40.13 18.43 6.20
CA PHE A 80 -41.05 19.31 5.46
C PHE A 80 -41.88 20.11 6.46
N PRO A 81 -42.21 21.38 6.15
CA PRO A 81 -43.13 22.12 6.98
C PRO A 81 -44.45 21.36 7.13
N ASN A 82 -45.00 21.37 8.34
CA ASN A 82 -46.23 20.66 8.64
C ASN A 82 -47.39 21.15 7.76
N GLU A 83 -47.34 22.40 7.32
CA GLU A 83 -48.35 23.01 6.45
C GLU A 83 -48.55 22.25 5.15
N LEU A 84 -47.51 21.58 4.64
CA LEU A 84 -47.63 20.80 3.40
C LEU A 84 -48.56 19.60 3.56
N TRP A 85 -48.68 19.06 4.77
CA TRP A 85 -49.57 17.94 5.05
C TRP A 85 -51.04 18.38 5.18
N GLU A 86 -51.30 19.66 5.34
CA GLU A 86 -52.62 20.22 5.46
C GLU A 86 -53.28 20.51 4.10
N VAL A 87 -52.46 20.69 3.04
CA VAL A 87 -52.99 20.95 1.68
C VAL A 87 -53.35 19.60 1.06
N LYS A 88 -54.66 19.35 0.95
CA LYS A 88 -55.17 18.06 0.45
C LYS A 88 -55.89 18.23 -0.88
N PHE A 89 -55.80 17.19 -1.70
CA PHE A 89 -56.43 17.16 -3.03
C PHE A 89 -56.56 15.71 -3.48
N ILE A 90 -57.41 15.47 -4.48
CA ILE A 90 -57.53 14.15 -5.09
C ILE A 90 -56.55 14.09 -6.26
N LEU A 91 -55.60 13.15 -6.22
CA LEU A 91 -54.60 13.02 -7.27
C LEU A 91 -55.18 12.37 -8.53
N GLN A 92 -55.27 13.14 -9.62
CA GLN A 92 -55.79 12.65 -10.90
C GLN A 92 -54.69 12.26 -11.86
N LYS A 93 -53.57 12.99 -11.85
CA LYS A 93 -52.48 12.74 -12.79
C LYS A 93 -51.16 13.22 -12.19
N MET A 94 -50.09 12.40 -12.38
CA MET A 94 -48.75 12.76 -11.98
C MET A 94 -47.87 12.84 -13.24
N ILE A 95 -47.26 14.00 -13.43
CA ILE A 95 -46.33 14.23 -14.55
C ILE A 95 -44.93 14.38 -13.98
N ILE A 96 -44.04 13.45 -14.31
CA ILE A 96 -42.65 13.48 -13.88
C ILE A 96 -41.80 13.65 -15.14
N LYS A 97 -41.11 14.79 -15.23
CA LYS A 97 -40.31 15.16 -16.40
C LYS A 97 -38.82 15.32 -16.04
N GLY A 98 -37.97 15.08 -17.02
CA GLY A 98 -36.54 15.40 -16.93
C GLY A 98 -35.64 14.20 -16.73
N SER A 99 -36.19 13.01 -16.51
CA SER A 99 -35.36 11.82 -16.33
C SER A 99 -35.00 11.18 -17.67
N THR A 100 -33.71 10.93 -17.89
CA THR A 100 -33.22 10.14 -19.03
C THR A 100 -32.83 8.73 -18.60
N LEU A 101 -32.71 8.48 -17.29
CA LEU A 101 -32.18 7.22 -16.76
C LEU A 101 -33.25 6.22 -16.36
N TYR A 102 -34.42 6.71 -15.92
CA TYR A 102 -35.47 5.84 -15.41
C TYR A 102 -36.73 5.97 -16.27
N SER A 103 -37.40 4.85 -16.44
CA SER A 103 -38.62 4.80 -17.23
C SER A 103 -39.78 5.37 -16.48
N LYS A 104 -40.80 5.83 -17.22
CA LYS A 104 -42.08 6.29 -16.64
C LYS A 104 -42.71 5.19 -15.80
N ARG A 105 -42.57 3.92 -16.22
CA ARG A 105 -43.10 2.76 -15.50
C ARG A 105 -42.49 2.63 -14.11
N ARG A 106 -41.18 2.89 -13.99
CA ARG A 106 -40.50 2.81 -12.69
C ARG A 106 -41.00 3.88 -11.74
N PHE A 107 -41.21 5.09 -12.25
CA PHE A 107 -41.73 6.17 -11.44
C PHE A 107 -43.20 5.94 -11.05
N SER A 108 -44.01 5.34 -11.94
CA SER A 108 -45.43 5.12 -11.66
C SER A 108 -45.65 4.22 -10.45
N LYS A 109 -44.72 3.32 -10.16
CA LYS A 109 -44.76 2.45 -8.99
C LYS A 109 -44.75 3.26 -7.67
N LEU A 110 -44.19 4.48 -7.69
CA LEU A 110 -44.06 5.31 -6.50
C LEU A 110 -45.38 6.02 -6.15
N PHE A 111 -46.20 6.30 -7.14
CA PHE A 111 -47.42 7.07 -6.89
C PHE A 111 -48.73 6.34 -7.26
N ARG A 112 -48.61 5.12 -7.82
CA ARG A 112 -49.78 4.33 -8.24
C ARG A 112 -50.79 4.15 -7.09
N LYS A 113 -50.31 3.93 -5.88
CA LYS A 113 -51.16 3.72 -4.70
C LYS A 113 -51.92 4.97 -4.28
N TYR A 114 -51.54 6.13 -4.76
CA TYR A 114 -52.16 7.42 -4.41
C TYR A 114 -53.17 7.88 -5.47
N MET A 115 -53.22 7.23 -6.61
CA MET A 115 -54.09 7.64 -7.71
C MET A 115 -55.57 7.56 -7.31
N GLN A 116 -56.32 8.61 -7.63
CA GLN A 116 -57.74 8.73 -7.34
C GLN A 116 -58.04 8.80 -5.83
N LYS A 117 -57.04 9.10 -5.02
CA LYS A 117 -57.21 9.19 -3.56
C LYS A 117 -56.97 10.62 -3.08
N ASN A 118 -57.55 10.94 -1.94
CA ASN A 118 -57.35 12.24 -1.28
C ASN A 118 -56.01 12.16 -0.55
N ILE A 119 -55.01 12.90 -1.04
CA ILE A 119 -53.67 12.93 -0.47
C ILE A 119 -53.27 14.36 -0.17
N SER A 120 -52.14 14.51 0.49
CA SER A 120 -51.60 15.83 0.83
C SER A 120 -50.42 16.18 -0.06
N LEU A 121 -50.07 17.45 -0.10
CA LEU A 121 -48.86 17.93 -0.78
C LEU A 121 -47.62 17.32 -0.15
N GLY A 122 -47.68 16.97 1.16
CA GLY A 122 -46.60 16.27 1.83
C GLY A 122 -46.24 14.94 1.17
N HIS A 123 -47.26 14.20 0.68
CA HIS A 123 -47.03 12.95 -0.04
C HIS A 123 -46.23 13.18 -1.35
N ILE A 124 -46.49 14.32 -2.02
CA ILE A 124 -45.82 14.68 -3.25
C ILE A 124 -44.34 14.95 -2.98
N TYR A 125 -44.02 15.67 -1.89
CA TYR A 125 -42.64 15.92 -1.50
C TYR A 125 -41.93 14.62 -1.09
N ASP A 126 -42.65 13.67 -0.46
CA ASP A 126 -42.09 12.35 -0.15
C ASP A 126 -41.72 11.59 -1.43
N ILE A 127 -42.57 11.65 -2.46
CA ILE A 127 -42.31 11.01 -3.75
C ILE A 127 -41.07 11.63 -4.38
N ALA A 128 -40.96 12.97 -4.38
CA ALA A 128 -39.82 13.68 -4.92
C ALA A 128 -38.54 13.27 -4.18
N GLN A 129 -38.61 13.16 -2.85
CA GLN A 129 -37.44 12.72 -2.06
C GLN A 129 -37.07 11.27 -2.38
N THR A 130 -38.04 10.41 -2.57
CA THR A 130 -37.80 9.02 -2.96
C THR A 130 -37.06 8.94 -4.31
N ILE A 131 -37.46 9.77 -5.28
CA ILE A 131 -36.80 9.85 -6.58
C ILE A 131 -35.36 10.32 -6.39
N THR A 132 -35.15 11.36 -5.59
CA THR A 132 -33.79 11.86 -5.29
C THR A 132 -32.94 10.76 -4.68
N ASN A 133 -33.50 9.99 -3.74
CA ASN A 133 -32.79 8.88 -3.10
C ASN A 133 -32.45 7.77 -4.12
N MET A 134 -33.34 7.50 -5.07
CA MET A 134 -33.05 6.54 -6.15
C MET A 134 -31.81 6.96 -6.95
N TYR A 135 -31.73 8.23 -7.32
CA TYR A 135 -30.57 8.75 -8.04
C TYR A 135 -29.31 8.65 -7.19
N ARG A 136 -29.38 9.04 -5.92
CA ARG A 136 -28.22 8.99 -5.03
C ARG A 136 -27.74 7.55 -4.79
N ASN A 137 -28.66 6.62 -4.60
CA ASN A 137 -28.31 5.22 -4.38
C ASN A 137 -27.64 4.59 -5.60
N ASP A 138 -28.00 5.08 -6.80
CA ASP A 138 -27.38 4.62 -8.04
C ASP A 138 -26.09 5.42 -8.39
N GLY A 139 -25.68 6.37 -7.51
CA GLY A 139 -24.43 7.09 -7.65
C GLY A 139 -24.52 8.47 -8.32
N TYR A 140 -25.74 8.91 -8.64
CA TYR A 140 -25.93 10.21 -9.32
C TYR A 140 -26.13 11.32 -8.28
N ILE A 141 -25.04 11.73 -7.66
CA ILE A 141 -25.04 12.58 -6.45
C ILE A 141 -25.50 14.03 -6.70
N LEU A 142 -25.46 14.50 -7.95
CA LEU A 142 -25.90 15.86 -8.28
C LEU A 142 -27.35 15.90 -8.80
N SER A 143 -27.99 14.74 -8.93
CA SER A 143 -29.34 14.66 -9.49
C SER A 143 -30.37 14.66 -8.37
N LYS A 144 -31.49 15.32 -8.63
CA LYS A 144 -32.58 15.47 -7.64
C LYS A 144 -33.92 15.67 -8.32
N ALA A 145 -34.97 15.41 -7.59
CA ALA A 145 -36.34 15.74 -8.00
C ALA A 145 -36.82 16.93 -7.19
N VAL A 146 -37.46 17.88 -7.84
CA VAL A 146 -38.01 19.07 -7.21
C VAL A 146 -39.49 19.19 -7.55
N VAL A 147 -40.24 19.71 -6.59
CA VAL A 147 -41.64 20.04 -6.79
C VAL A 147 -41.70 21.54 -7.12
N PRO A 148 -41.94 21.91 -8.39
CA PRO A 148 -41.94 23.33 -8.74
C PRO A 148 -43.20 24.03 -8.19
N PRO A 149 -43.17 25.37 -8.03
CA PRO A 149 -44.35 26.11 -7.70
C PRO A 149 -45.42 25.85 -8.76
N GLN A 150 -46.63 25.50 -8.32
CA GLN A 150 -47.69 25.13 -9.25
C GLN A 150 -49.05 25.25 -8.56
N LYS A 151 -50.09 25.42 -9.39
CA LYS A 151 -51.48 25.36 -8.90
C LYS A 151 -51.94 23.89 -8.91
N VAL A 152 -52.51 23.44 -7.80
CA VAL A 152 -53.05 22.08 -7.68
C VAL A 152 -54.47 22.09 -8.24
N ASP A 153 -54.57 22.38 -9.53
CA ASP A 153 -55.85 22.48 -10.23
C ASP A 153 -56.14 21.15 -10.91
N LYS A 154 -57.35 20.65 -10.74
CA LYS A 154 -57.81 19.41 -11.35
C LYS A 154 -56.98 18.16 -10.94
N GLY A 155 -56.27 18.25 -9.83
CA GLY A 155 -55.51 17.12 -9.30
C GLY A 155 -54.31 16.70 -10.15
N ILE A 156 -53.78 17.60 -10.96
CA ILE A 156 -52.60 17.34 -11.82
C ILE A 156 -51.37 17.90 -11.09
N ILE A 157 -50.37 17.02 -10.84
CA ILE A 157 -49.15 17.39 -10.12
C ILE A 157 -47.95 17.15 -11.02
N ARG A 158 -47.01 18.07 -10.98
CA ARG A 158 -45.75 17.99 -11.73
C ARG A 158 -44.56 17.89 -10.78
N ILE A 159 -43.65 16.96 -11.09
CA ILE A 159 -42.35 16.85 -10.43
C ILE A 159 -41.29 16.96 -11.54
N ASN A 160 -40.31 17.83 -11.32
CA ASN A 160 -39.20 17.99 -12.27
C ASN A 160 -37.98 17.26 -11.74
N VAL A 161 -37.44 16.36 -12.56
CA VAL A 161 -36.17 15.69 -12.28
C VAL A 161 -35.06 16.52 -12.94
N ILE A 162 -34.08 16.91 -12.13
CA ILE A 162 -32.91 17.65 -12.60
C ILE A 162 -31.73 16.69 -12.52
N GLU A 163 -31.27 16.23 -13.68
CA GLU A 163 -30.10 15.33 -13.76
C GLU A 163 -28.86 16.21 -13.81
N GLY A 164 -28.17 16.28 -12.67
CA GLY A 164 -27.03 17.17 -12.49
C GLY A 164 -25.78 16.71 -13.22
N PHE A 165 -24.97 17.65 -13.66
CA PHE A 165 -23.75 17.39 -14.40
C PHE A 165 -22.72 18.48 -14.13
N VAL A 166 -21.46 18.18 -14.45
CA VAL A 166 -20.36 19.16 -14.38
C VAL A 166 -20.30 19.88 -15.73
N ASP A 167 -20.43 21.21 -15.71
CA ASP A 167 -20.40 22.04 -16.90
C ASP A 167 -19.01 22.55 -17.21
N LYS A 168 -18.27 22.96 -16.18
CA LYS A 168 -16.90 23.48 -16.32
C LYS A 168 -15.98 22.85 -15.28
N VAL A 169 -14.75 22.58 -15.67
CA VAL A 169 -13.68 22.17 -14.75
C VAL A 169 -12.58 23.23 -14.83
N ASN A 170 -12.42 23.99 -13.76
CA ASN A 170 -11.42 25.04 -13.66
C ASN A 170 -10.22 24.52 -12.88
N ILE A 171 -9.02 24.71 -13.41
CA ILE A 171 -7.78 24.25 -12.78
C ILE A 171 -6.98 25.47 -12.36
N GLN A 172 -6.68 25.57 -11.07
CA GLN A 172 -5.94 26.67 -10.46
C GLN A 172 -4.73 26.12 -9.71
N GLY A 173 -3.74 26.97 -9.49
CA GLY A 173 -2.57 26.62 -8.71
C GLY A 173 -1.41 26.16 -9.58
N ASN A 174 -0.54 25.36 -8.99
CA ASN A 174 0.71 24.97 -9.64
C ASN A 174 0.52 23.74 -10.54
N VAL A 175 0.54 23.97 -11.85
CA VAL A 175 0.53 22.88 -12.84
C VAL A 175 1.97 22.47 -13.09
N ALA A 176 2.40 21.39 -12.46
CA ALA A 176 3.80 20.95 -12.47
C ALA A 176 4.15 20.04 -13.65
N GLY A 177 3.18 19.70 -14.49
CA GLY A 177 3.37 18.76 -15.60
C GLY A 177 2.54 19.10 -16.82
N PRO A 178 2.38 18.16 -17.75
CA PRO A 178 1.68 18.46 -19.02
C PRO A 178 0.23 18.84 -18.81
N ARG A 179 -0.16 19.99 -19.32
CA ARG A 179 -1.57 20.41 -19.31
C ARG A 179 -2.44 19.45 -20.13
N LYS A 180 -1.86 18.81 -21.14
CA LYS A 180 -2.57 17.83 -21.98
C LYS A 180 -3.15 16.69 -21.14
N LEU A 181 -2.41 16.19 -20.14
CA LEU A 181 -2.89 15.14 -19.26
C LEU A 181 -4.06 15.64 -18.39
N LEU A 182 -3.92 16.84 -17.82
CA LEU A 182 -4.98 17.44 -17.01
C LEU A 182 -6.24 17.69 -17.86
N ASN A 183 -6.07 18.10 -19.12
CA ASN A 183 -7.20 18.30 -20.03
C ASN A 183 -7.92 16.98 -20.34
N ARG A 184 -7.18 15.87 -20.40
CA ARG A 184 -7.81 14.55 -20.60
C ARG A 184 -8.66 14.16 -19.39
N TYR A 185 -8.18 14.41 -18.17
CA TYR A 185 -8.99 14.20 -16.95
C TYR A 185 -10.23 15.10 -16.96
N ARG A 186 -10.05 16.36 -17.36
CA ARG A 186 -11.16 17.32 -17.50
C ARG A 186 -12.24 16.76 -18.43
N LYS A 187 -11.85 16.27 -19.61
CA LYS A 187 -12.78 15.70 -20.59
C LYS A 187 -13.54 14.50 -20.02
N LYS A 188 -12.85 13.65 -19.26
CA LYS A 188 -13.50 12.48 -18.65
C LYS A 188 -14.57 12.91 -17.63
N LEU A 189 -14.28 13.95 -16.83
CA LEU A 189 -15.26 14.49 -15.87
C LEU A 189 -16.45 15.10 -16.57
N LEU A 190 -16.21 15.87 -17.63
CA LEU A 190 -17.29 16.51 -18.40
C LEU A 190 -18.16 15.49 -19.14
N LYS A 191 -17.59 14.35 -19.51
CA LYS A 191 -18.32 13.29 -20.23
C LYS A 191 -19.29 12.53 -19.32
N SER A 192 -19.07 12.51 -18.01
CA SER A 192 -19.93 11.84 -17.05
C SER A 192 -21.20 12.67 -16.84
N LYS A 193 -22.22 12.40 -17.64
CA LYS A 193 -23.44 13.23 -17.70
C LYS A 193 -24.67 12.33 -17.84
N PRO A 194 -25.54 12.24 -16.82
CA PRO A 194 -25.43 12.87 -15.49
C PRO A 194 -24.21 12.37 -14.71
N LEU A 195 -23.71 13.19 -13.80
CA LEU A 195 -22.48 12.86 -13.08
C LEU A 195 -22.63 11.66 -12.17
N LEU A 196 -21.77 10.66 -12.34
CA LEU A 196 -21.63 9.53 -11.43
C LEU A 196 -20.55 9.84 -10.40
N ALA A 197 -20.86 9.59 -9.13
CA ALA A 197 -19.89 9.79 -8.05
C ALA A 197 -18.61 8.98 -8.27
N LYS A 198 -18.72 7.76 -8.78
CA LYS A 198 -17.54 6.91 -9.03
C LYS A 198 -16.60 7.50 -10.08
N ASP A 199 -17.15 8.21 -11.08
CA ASP A 199 -16.32 8.88 -12.10
C ASP A 199 -15.61 10.09 -11.50
N LEU A 200 -16.32 10.89 -10.73
CA LEU A 200 -15.74 12.05 -10.05
C LEU A 200 -14.61 11.58 -9.11
N GLU A 201 -14.88 10.57 -8.31
CA GLU A 201 -13.92 10.02 -7.37
C GLU A 201 -12.68 9.47 -8.08
N ARG A 202 -12.89 8.68 -9.14
CA ARG A 202 -11.77 8.08 -9.89
C ARG A 202 -10.83 9.15 -10.45
N TYR A 203 -11.38 10.13 -11.15
CA TYR A 203 -10.51 11.12 -11.83
C TYR A 203 -9.90 12.11 -10.86
N LEU A 204 -10.58 12.44 -9.76
CA LEU A 204 -9.97 13.24 -8.69
C LEU A 204 -8.83 12.48 -8.01
N LEU A 205 -9.00 11.19 -7.76
CA LEU A 205 -7.94 10.37 -7.17
C LEU A 205 -6.76 10.18 -8.12
N LEU A 206 -7.01 10.05 -9.42
CA LEU A 206 -5.94 9.95 -10.41
C LEU A 206 -5.11 11.24 -10.46
N VAL A 207 -5.75 12.40 -10.36
CA VAL A 207 -5.03 13.67 -10.29
C VAL A 207 -4.25 13.76 -8.98
N ASP A 208 -4.87 13.40 -7.86
CA ASP A 208 -4.24 13.46 -6.54
C ASP A 208 -3.06 12.49 -6.42
N ASP A 209 -3.08 11.39 -7.17
CA ASP A 209 -2.00 10.40 -7.20
C ASP A 209 -0.79 10.83 -8.04
N LEU A 210 -0.91 11.92 -8.81
CA LEU A 210 0.23 12.44 -9.56
C LEU A 210 1.33 12.88 -8.57
N PRO A 211 2.61 12.60 -8.88
CA PRO A 211 3.68 12.81 -7.91
C PRO A 211 3.73 14.21 -7.32
N GLY A 212 3.76 14.29 -5.99
CA GLY A 212 3.89 15.54 -5.26
C GLY A 212 2.66 16.44 -5.29
N LEU A 213 1.58 16.00 -5.93
CA LEU A 213 0.40 16.83 -6.13
C LEU A 213 -0.62 16.60 -5.02
N LYS A 214 -1.13 17.71 -4.47
CA LYS A 214 -2.29 17.72 -3.57
C LYS A 214 -3.41 18.48 -4.25
N VAL A 215 -4.60 17.91 -4.25
CA VAL A 215 -5.75 18.48 -4.95
C VAL A 215 -6.86 18.80 -3.94
N LYS A 216 -7.34 20.04 -3.99
CA LYS A 216 -8.57 20.44 -3.31
C LYS A 216 -9.63 20.64 -4.38
N SER A 217 -10.82 20.10 -4.17
CA SER A 217 -11.91 20.23 -5.12
C SER A 217 -13.07 20.99 -4.51
N VAL A 218 -13.65 21.91 -5.29
CA VAL A 218 -14.79 22.73 -4.88
C VAL A 218 -15.86 22.63 -5.96
N LEU A 219 -17.06 22.23 -5.57
CA LEU A 219 -18.23 22.17 -6.44
C LEU A 219 -19.10 23.40 -6.17
N THR A 220 -19.39 24.18 -7.22
CA THR A 220 -20.17 25.40 -7.14
C THR A 220 -21.32 25.35 -8.15
N PRO A 221 -22.58 25.54 -7.72
CA PRO A 221 -23.69 25.55 -8.68
C PRO A 221 -23.47 26.62 -9.77
N SER A 222 -23.80 26.27 -11.01
CA SER A 222 -23.71 27.22 -12.11
C SER A 222 -24.76 28.32 -11.97
N GLU A 223 -24.38 29.54 -12.27
CA GLU A 223 -25.31 30.67 -12.27
C GLU A 223 -26.16 30.71 -13.54
N PHE A 224 -25.75 30.01 -14.58
CA PHE A 224 -26.33 30.16 -15.91
C PHE A 224 -27.11 28.96 -16.44
N LYS A 225 -26.88 27.76 -15.90
CA LYS A 225 -27.53 26.54 -16.37
C LYS A 225 -28.14 25.72 -15.23
N VAL A 226 -29.40 25.36 -15.39
CA VAL A 226 -30.11 24.53 -14.41
C VAL A 226 -29.49 23.11 -14.39
N GLY A 227 -29.14 22.63 -13.22
CA GLY A 227 -28.57 21.30 -13.03
C GLY A 227 -27.06 21.27 -13.26
N ALA A 228 -26.47 22.37 -13.71
CA ALA A 228 -25.04 22.41 -13.95
C ALA A 228 -24.28 22.82 -12.69
N THR A 229 -23.12 22.21 -12.51
CA THR A 229 -22.20 22.51 -11.41
C THR A 229 -20.81 22.75 -11.99
N ASP A 230 -20.11 23.75 -11.48
CA ASP A 230 -18.73 24.00 -11.86
C ASP A 230 -17.80 23.39 -10.84
N LEU A 231 -16.79 22.66 -11.30
CA LEU A 231 -15.78 22.02 -10.46
C LEU A 231 -14.49 22.83 -10.57
N THR A 232 -13.95 23.23 -9.43
CA THR A 232 -12.65 23.91 -9.38
C THR A 232 -11.66 22.99 -8.67
N LEU A 233 -10.53 22.73 -9.34
CA LEU A 233 -9.42 21.96 -8.79
C LEU A 233 -8.30 22.93 -8.44
N ILE A 234 -7.87 22.90 -7.17
CA ILE A 234 -6.77 23.74 -6.69
C ILE A 234 -5.58 22.81 -6.43
N LEU A 235 -4.50 23.01 -7.18
CA LEU A 235 -3.33 22.14 -7.18
C LEU A 235 -2.18 22.76 -6.40
N GLU A 236 -1.59 21.96 -5.49
CA GLU A 236 -0.34 22.29 -4.81
C GLU A 236 0.68 21.21 -5.14
N ASN A 237 1.91 21.60 -5.43
CA ASN A 237 2.97 20.65 -5.78
C ASN A 237 4.13 20.73 -4.81
N LYS A 238 4.51 19.55 -4.29
CA LYS A 238 5.73 19.40 -3.48
C LYS A 238 6.78 18.73 -4.37
N LYS A 239 7.85 19.46 -4.69
CA LYS A 239 8.85 18.98 -5.65
C LYS A 239 9.77 17.90 -5.11
N TYR A 240 10.06 17.91 -3.81
CA TYR A 240 11.08 17.05 -3.22
C TYR A 240 10.57 16.37 -1.97
N ASP A 241 10.92 15.10 -1.81
CA ASP A 241 10.72 14.35 -0.59
C ASP A 241 12.07 13.77 -0.16
N PHE A 242 12.40 13.88 1.12
CA PHE A 242 13.61 13.32 1.68
C PHE A 242 13.27 12.43 2.86
N GLY A 243 14.01 11.36 3.03
CA GLY A 243 13.85 10.51 4.18
C GLY A 243 15.18 9.96 4.65
N MET A 244 15.27 9.69 5.93
CA MET A 244 16.41 9.01 6.51
C MET A 244 15.92 8.05 7.58
N GLY A 245 16.69 7.01 7.83
CA GLY A 245 16.31 6.01 8.80
C GLY A 245 17.50 5.35 9.47
N LEU A 246 17.23 4.82 10.64
CA LEU A 246 18.20 4.05 11.41
C LEU A 246 17.46 2.89 12.06
N ASN A 247 18.00 1.68 11.95
CA ASN A 247 17.43 0.51 12.61
C ASN A 247 18.53 -0.49 12.94
N ASN A 248 18.18 -1.50 13.72
CA ASN A 248 19.09 -2.58 14.07
C ASN A 248 18.60 -3.94 13.55
N ARG A 249 17.95 -3.94 12.39
CA ARG A 249 17.38 -5.16 11.80
C ARG A 249 18.38 -5.99 10.97
N GLY A 250 19.61 -5.54 10.81
CA GLY A 250 20.64 -6.33 10.18
C GLY A 250 21.06 -7.50 11.08
N SER A 251 21.61 -8.56 10.47
CA SER A 251 22.23 -9.64 11.25
C SER A 251 23.58 -9.17 11.80
N LYS A 252 24.18 -9.93 12.70
CA LYS A 252 25.51 -9.56 13.20
C LYS A 252 26.60 -9.62 12.12
N PHE A 253 26.35 -10.37 11.05
CA PHE A 253 27.30 -10.47 9.93
C PHE A 253 27.17 -9.31 8.94
N ASN A 254 25.95 -8.77 8.79
CA ASN A 254 25.64 -7.63 7.90
C ASN A 254 24.85 -6.60 8.71
N GLY A 255 25.51 -6.02 9.69
CA GLY A 255 24.85 -5.06 10.55
C GLY A 255 25.40 -5.12 11.97
N PRO A 256 24.53 -5.12 13.00
CA PRO A 256 23.06 -5.03 12.92
C PRO A 256 22.51 -3.65 12.56
N PHE A 257 23.28 -2.59 12.77
CA PHE A 257 22.82 -1.22 12.54
C PHE A 257 22.86 -0.87 11.06
N GLN A 258 21.78 -0.27 10.61
CA GLN A 258 21.61 0.10 9.20
C GLN A 258 21.13 1.54 9.08
N UNK A 259 21.55 2.26 8.18
CA UNK A 259 21.26 3.60 7.87
C UNK A 259 20.73 3.66 6.47
N SER A 260 19.86 4.47 6.44
CA SER A 260 19.27 4.67 5.09
C SER A 260 18.98 6.13 4.73
N UNK A 261 18.93 6.36 3.47
CA UNK A 261 18.61 7.64 2.98
C UNK A 261 17.84 7.47 1.75
N ASN A 262 16.99 8.34 1.59
CA ASN A 262 16.27 8.33 0.32
C ASN A 262 15.84 9.74 -0.10
N ALA A 263 15.67 9.93 -1.38
CA ALA A 263 15.22 11.20 -1.96
C ALA A 263 14.31 10.94 -3.16
N UNK A 264 13.18 11.55 -3.37
CA UNK A 264 12.32 11.46 -4.43
C UNK A 264 12.16 12.81 -4.98
N THR A 265 12.06 12.97 -6.19
CA THR A 265 11.62 14.22 -6.86
C THR A 265 10.30 13.99 -7.56
N ASN A 266 9.46 15.04 -7.60
CA ASN A 266 8.10 14.96 -8.11
C ASN A 266 7.93 15.96 -9.24
N SER A 267 7.87 15.44 -10.48
CA SER A 267 7.67 16.22 -11.72
C SER A 267 8.76 17.27 -11.95
N ILE A 268 9.99 16.91 -11.68
CA ILE A 268 11.13 17.79 -11.95
C ILE A 268 11.40 17.98 -13.43
N UNK A 269 11.01 16.95 -14.08
CA UNK A 269 11.08 17.01 -15.43
C UNK A 269 9.91 17.50 -16.09
N GLY A 270 8.91 17.84 -15.36
CA GLY A 270 7.66 18.39 -15.89
C GLY A 270 6.77 17.40 -16.64
N LEU A 271 6.90 16.11 -16.33
CA LEU A 271 6.14 15.03 -17.00
C LEU A 271 5.23 14.28 -16.02
N TYR A 272 5.04 14.80 -14.81
CA TYR A 272 4.41 14.10 -13.69
C TYR A 272 5.14 12.81 -13.38
N GLU A 273 6.43 12.81 -13.62
CA GLU A 273 7.29 11.66 -13.30
C GLU A 273 7.73 11.72 -11.83
N ARG A 274 8.05 10.57 -11.30
CA ARG A 274 8.70 10.47 -10.01
C ARG A 274 10.03 9.77 -10.18
N ILE A 275 11.09 10.40 -9.69
CA ILE A 275 12.44 9.83 -9.70
C ILE A 275 12.84 9.67 -8.24
N GLY A 276 13.25 8.46 -7.87
CA GLY A 276 13.66 8.21 -6.51
C GLY A 276 15.00 7.50 -6.46
N ILE A 277 15.72 7.76 -5.39
CA ILE A 277 16.94 7.01 -5.06
C ILE A 277 16.89 6.61 -3.61
N GLN A 278 17.49 5.48 -3.29
CA GLN A 278 17.59 4.95 -1.94
C GLN A 278 18.96 4.33 -1.74
N GLY A 279 19.55 4.60 -0.58
CA GLY A 279 20.79 3.94 -0.18
C GLY A 279 20.62 3.35 1.21
N VAL A 280 21.17 2.16 1.44
CA VAL A 280 21.22 1.52 2.74
C VAL A 280 22.64 1.04 2.97
N VAL A 281 23.18 1.35 4.14
CA VAL A 281 24.54 0.96 4.48
C VAL A 281 24.58 0.52 5.95
N THR A 282 25.34 -0.51 6.24
CA THR A 282 25.56 -0.97 7.61
C THR A 282 26.61 -0.09 8.31
N LYS A 283 26.70 -0.22 9.63
CA LYS A 283 27.68 0.50 10.44
C LYS A 283 29.09 0.34 9.87
N ASN A 284 29.48 -0.89 9.51
CA ASN A 284 30.67 -1.16 8.72
C ASN A 284 30.23 -1.22 7.25
N PRO A 285 30.54 -0.19 6.44
CA PRO A 285 29.96 -0.11 5.09
C PRO A 285 30.30 -1.28 4.17
N GLU A 286 31.34 -2.03 4.45
CA GLU A 286 31.69 -3.22 3.68
C GLU A 286 30.67 -4.35 3.83
N GLU A 287 30.06 -4.43 4.96
CA GLU A 287 29.12 -5.53 5.25
C GLU A 287 27.86 -5.48 4.41
N UNK A 288 27.19 -4.37 4.03
CA UNK A 288 26.13 -4.26 3.19
C UNK A 288 26.08 -2.90 2.67
N ARG A 289 26.07 -2.86 1.51
CA ARG A 289 25.75 -1.63 0.78
C ARG A 289 24.67 -1.95 -0.24
N PHE A 290 23.56 -1.25 -0.15
CA PHE A 290 22.43 -1.40 -1.07
C PHE A 290 22.11 -0.03 -1.64
N PHE A 291 21.95 0.04 -2.97
CA PHE A 291 21.54 1.27 -3.65
C PHE A 291 20.46 0.92 -4.66
N SER A 292 19.39 1.71 -4.71
CA SER A 292 18.37 1.55 -5.73
C SER A 292 17.90 2.89 -6.24
N GLY A 293 17.40 2.88 -7.47
CA GLY A 293 16.82 4.05 -8.09
C GLY A 293 15.65 3.64 -8.96
N PHE A 294 14.70 4.57 -9.13
CA PHE A 294 13.56 4.29 -9.98
C PHE A 294 13.08 5.54 -10.71
N TYR A 295 12.41 5.29 -11.81
CA TYR A 295 11.71 6.29 -12.61
C TYR A 295 10.31 5.78 -12.87
N GLU A 296 9.30 6.60 -12.58
CA GLU A 296 7.91 6.26 -12.80
C GLU A 296 7.19 7.42 -13.43
N MET A 297 6.33 7.16 -14.42
CA MET A 297 5.56 8.25 -15.00
C MET A 297 4.23 7.73 -15.56
N PRO A 298 3.16 8.57 -15.51
CA PRO A 298 1.89 8.21 -16.12
C PRO A 298 2.00 8.27 -17.66
N VAL A 299 1.36 7.32 -18.33
CA VAL A 299 1.35 7.26 -19.80
C VAL A 299 -0.06 7.29 -20.38
N SER A 300 -1.09 7.36 -19.52
CA SER A 300 -2.47 7.46 -19.99
C SER A 300 -3.31 8.29 -19.01
N SER A 301 -4.49 8.70 -19.45
CA SER A 301 -5.45 9.39 -18.61
C SER A 301 -6.29 8.43 -17.75
N GLU A 302 -6.05 7.14 -17.86
CA GLU A 302 -6.72 6.15 -17.01
C GLU A 302 -5.81 5.60 -15.91
N GLY A 303 -4.67 6.26 -15.68
CA GLY A 303 -3.77 5.94 -14.59
C GLY A 303 -2.70 4.91 -14.91
N THR A 304 -2.57 4.48 -16.18
CA THR A 304 -1.49 3.58 -16.57
C THR A 304 -0.16 4.26 -16.33
N LYS A 305 0.76 3.55 -15.68
CA LYS A 305 2.10 4.07 -15.38
C LYS A 305 3.15 3.10 -15.90
N ILE A 306 4.27 3.64 -16.33
CA ILE A 306 5.48 2.86 -16.56
C ILE A 306 6.44 3.10 -15.38
N TYR A 307 7.12 2.04 -15.00
CA TYR A 307 8.05 2.04 -13.87
C TYR A 307 9.31 1.31 -14.31
N PHE A 308 10.45 1.95 -14.07
CA PHE A 308 11.77 1.38 -14.36
C PHE A 308 12.60 1.52 -13.11
N SER A 309 13.31 0.46 -12.71
CA SER A 309 14.17 0.53 -11.53
C SER A 309 15.44 -0.28 -11.69
N GLY A 310 16.45 0.14 -10.96
CA GLY A 310 17.68 -0.62 -10.78
C GLY A 310 18.00 -0.73 -9.31
N ALA A 311 18.49 -1.89 -8.88
CA ALA A 311 18.93 -2.11 -7.52
C ALA A 311 20.28 -2.83 -7.56
N PHE A 312 21.21 -2.36 -6.74
CA PHE A 312 22.57 -2.86 -6.68
C PHE A 312 22.94 -3.13 -5.24
N SER A 313 23.56 -4.27 -4.97
CA SER A 313 24.02 -4.58 -3.62
C SER A 313 25.41 -5.20 -3.65
N ASN A 314 26.20 -4.87 -2.62
CA ASN A 314 27.51 -5.46 -2.37
C ASN A 314 27.55 -5.90 -0.92
N SER A 315 28.20 -7.00 -0.66
CA SER A 315 28.28 -7.54 0.68
C SER A 315 29.63 -8.21 0.93
N GLN A 316 30.21 -7.91 2.09
CA GLN A 316 31.35 -8.63 2.65
C GLN A 316 31.03 -8.89 4.12
N PRO A 317 30.36 -10.01 4.42
CA PRO A 317 29.95 -10.28 5.80
C PRO A 317 31.13 -10.25 6.78
N GLY A 318 30.86 -9.72 7.95
CA GLY A 318 31.85 -9.54 9.00
C GLY A 318 31.85 -10.65 10.03
N GLU A 319 32.32 -10.33 11.22
CA GLU A 319 32.40 -11.24 12.36
C GLU A 319 33.16 -12.53 11.98
N THR A 320 32.62 -13.68 12.32
CA THR A 320 33.26 -14.98 12.04
C THR A 320 33.32 -15.31 10.55
N LEU A 321 32.50 -14.66 9.71
CA LEU A 321 32.52 -14.89 8.27
C LEU A 321 33.61 -14.10 7.56
N LYS A 322 34.23 -13.14 8.23
CA LYS A 322 35.32 -12.34 7.66
C LYS A 322 36.51 -13.19 7.21
N ALA A 323 36.83 -14.23 7.97
CA ALA A 323 37.94 -15.14 7.66
C ALA A 323 37.71 -15.90 6.36
N PHE A 324 36.48 -16.08 5.91
CA PHE A 324 36.18 -16.80 4.67
C PHE A 324 36.16 -15.90 3.45
N ASP A 325 36.39 -14.60 3.62
CA ASP A 325 36.42 -13.60 2.53
C ASP A 325 35.24 -13.77 1.58
N VAL A 326 34.04 -13.80 2.15
CA VAL A 326 32.80 -13.91 1.36
C VAL A 326 32.49 -12.54 0.75
N LYS A 327 32.29 -12.50 -0.57
CA LYS A 327 31.94 -11.30 -1.29
C LYS A 327 30.71 -11.59 -2.16
N GLY A 328 29.75 -10.68 -2.18
CA GLY A 328 28.57 -10.85 -3.00
C GLY A 328 28.19 -9.57 -3.71
N ASP A 329 27.70 -9.72 -4.93
CA ASP A 329 27.21 -8.62 -5.77
C ASP A 329 25.92 -9.04 -6.42
N SER A 330 25.05 -8.11 -6.53
CA SER A 330 23.76 -8.35 -7.19
C SER A 330 23.27 -7.12 -7.96
N UNK A 331 22.59 -7.24 -9.03
CA UNK A 331 22.07 -6.23 -9.78
C UNK A 331 20.76 -6.63 -10.23
N THR A 332 19.85 -5.94 -10.05
CA THR A 332 18.47 -6.18 -10.52
C THR A 332 17.96 -4.99 -11.32
N ILE A 333 17.40 -5.25 -12.50
CA ILE A 333 16.76 -4.23 -13.34
C ILE A 333 15.32 -4.66 -13.56
N THR A 334 14.35 -3.75 -13.34
CA THR A 334 12.93 -4.06 -13.46
C THR A 334 12.25 -3.04 -14.37
N LEU A 335 11.37 -3.52 -15.24
CA LEU A 335 10.48 -2.69 -16.06
C LEU A 335 9.06 -3.17 -15.81
N ARG A 336 8.18 -2.25 -15.58
CA ARG A 336 6.81 -2.63 -15.18
C ARG A 336 5.74 -1.67 -15.70
N UNK A 337 4.61 -2.04 -16.05
CA UNK A 337 3.53 -1.32 -16.39
C UNK A 337 2.53 -1.58 -15.43
N THR A 338 1.90 -0.74 -14.91
CA THR A 338 0.83 -0.84 -13.90
C THR A 338 -0.44 -0.11 -14.36
N HIS A 339 -1.61 -0.71 -14.08
CA HIS A 339 -2.89 -0.08 -14.44
C HIS A 339 -3.88 -0.21 -13.28
N PRO A 340 -4.51 0.91 -12.82
CA PRO A 340 -5.57 0.85 -11.82
C PRO A 340 -6.93 0.63 -12.48
N PHE A 341 -7.47 -0.58 -12.36
CA PHE A 341 -8.79 -0.90 -12.91
C PHE A 341 -9.92 -0.31 -12.08
N ILE A 342 -9.74 -0.25 -10.75
CA ILE A 342 -10.66 0.41 -9.83
C ILE A 342 -9.84 1.35 -8.95
N UNK A 343 -10.11 2.54 -8.86
CA UNK A 343 -9.50 3.50 -8.12
C UNK A 343 -10.51 4.23 -7.43
N SER A 344 -10.83 3.86 -6.15
CA SER A 344 -11.79 4.60 -5.30
C SER A 344 -11.26 4.65 -3.87
N ARG A 345 -11.93 5.39 -2.99
CA ARG A 345 -11.49 5.47 -1.60
C ARG A 345 -11.73 4.17 -0.85
N SER A 346 -12.77 3.44 -1.24
CA SER A 346 -13.15 2.21 -0.52
C SER A 346 -12.73 0.94 -1.20
N GLU A 347 -12.27 1.01 -2.45
CA GLU A 347 -11.96 -0.20 -3.22
C GLU A 347 -10.95 0.14 -4.31
N ASN A 348 -9.90 -0.68 -4.41
CA ASN A 348 -8.86 -0.48 -5.43
C ASN A 348 -8.45 -1.82 -6.02
N LEU A 349 -8.39 -1.90 -7.34
CA LEU A 349 -7.88 -3.06 -8.06
C LEU A 349 -6.82 -2.59 -9.02
N ASN A 350 -5.60 -3.08 -8.83
CA ASN A 350 -4.46 -2.77 -9.68
C ASN A 350 -3.92 -4.06 -10.29
N ALA A 351 -3.42 -3.95 -11.51
CA ALA A 351 -2.71 -5.04 -12.17
C ALA A 351 -1.40 -4.52 -12.71
N TYR A 352 -0.40 -5.39 -12.74
CA TYR A 352 0.87 -5.03 -13.36
C TYR A 352 1.41 -6.17 -14.19
N LEU A 353 2.15 -5.79 -15.23
CA LEU A 353 2.94 -6.70 -16.05
C LEU A 353 4.37 -6.21 -15.98
N GLY A 354 5.30 -7.09 -15.68
CA GLY A 354 6.68 -6.70 -15.46
C GLY A 354 7.68 -7.68 -16.03
N PHE A 355 8.90 -7.19 -16.15
CA PHE A 355 10.07 -7.99 -16.52
C PHE A 355 11.22 -7.59 -15.62
N THR A 356 11.90 -8.60 -15.07
CA THR A 356 13.04 -8.41 -14.17
C THR A 356 14.25 -9.18 -14.68
N ARG A 357 15.38 -8.49 -14.76
CA ARG A 357 16.69 -9.10 -14.98
C ARG A 357 17.45 -9.07 -13.67
N ARG A 358 17.90 -10.22 -13.20
CA ARG A 358 18.65 -10.32 -11.94
C ARG A 358 19.90 -11.14 -12.15
N ASP A 359 21.06 -10.52 -11.97
CA ASP A 359 22.37 -11.18 -12.03
C ASP A 359 23.02 -11.05 -10.66
N SER A 360 23.56 -12.15 -10.14
CA SER A 360 24.21 -12.14 -8.83
C SER A 360 25.41 -13.09 -8.83
N THR A 361 26.42 -12.72 -8.05
CA THR A 361 27.66 -13.49 -7.92
C THR A 361 28.06 -13.51 -6.45
N THR A 362 28.42 -14.68 -5.94
CA THR A 362 28.98 -14.83 -4.61
C THR A 362 30.34 -15.47 -4.74
N GLU A 363 31.34 -14.88 -4.07
CA GLU A 363 32.71 -15.39 -4.01
C GLU A 363 33.00 -15.87 -2.59
N PHE A 364 33.85 -16.90 -2.52
CA PHE A 364 34.27 -17.48 -1.25
C PHE A 364 35.77 -17.74 -1.37
N LEU A 365 36.58 -17.15 -0.48
CA LEU A 365 38.05 -17.21 -0.48
C LEU A 365 38.65 -16.84 -1.83
N GLY A 366 38.07 -15.83 -2.48
CA GLY A 366 38.58 -15.30 -3.75
C GLY A 366 38.10 -16.02 -5.00
N ASP A 367 37.40 -17.13 -4.88
CA ASP A 367 36.85 -17.89 -6.01
C ASP A 367 35.37 -17.74 -6.12
N VAL A 368 34.83 -17.74 -7.35
CA VAL A 368 33.38 -17.67 -7.57
C VAL A 368 32.73 -18.95 -7.05
N ASP A 369 31.89 -18.79 -6.05
CA ASP A 369 31.11 -19.88 -5.45
C ASP A 369 29.80 -20.10 -6.20
N SER A 370 29.10 -19.01 -6.52
CA SER A 370 27.87 -19.11 -7.30
C SER A 370 27.68 -17.89 -8.20
N LYS A 371 26.99 -18.12 -9.31
CA LYS A 371 26.66 -17.09 -10.28
C LYS A 371 25.28 -17.42 -10.87
N ASP A 372 24.29 -16.60 -10.53
CA ASP A 372 22.91 -16.77 -11.01
C ASP A 372 22.55 -15.65 -11.98
N LYS A 373 21.88 -16.01 -13.05
CA LYS A 373 21.31 -15.05 -14.02
C LYS A 373 19.86 -15.41 -14.27
N LEU A 374 18.96 -14.53 -13.88
CA LEU A 374 17.51 -14.75 -13.98
C LEU A 374 16.86 -13.70 -14.86
N ARG A 375 15.91 -14.17 -15.69
CA ARG A 375 15.09 -13.33 -16.55
C ARG A 375 13.63 -13.72 -16.27
N ILE A 376 12.89 -12.83 -15.63
CA ILE A 376 11.60 -13.17 -15.03
C ILE A 376 10.50 -12.25 -15.56
N ALA A 377 9.44 -12.84 -16.13
CA ALA A 377 8.23 -12.13 -16.47
C ALA A 377 7.25 -12.25 -15.29
N ASN A 378 6.58 -11.18 -14.95
CA ASN A 378 5.65 -11.13 -13.83
C ASN A 378 4.29 -10.60 -14.27
N LEU A 379 3.23 -11.21 -13.76
CA LEU A 379 1.87 -10.70 -13.86
C LEU A 379 1.28 -10.68 -12.45
N GLY A 380 0.83 -9.52 -12.03
CA GLY A 380 0.33 -9.40 -10.67
C GLY A 380 -0.96 -8.62 -10.56
N PHE A 381 -1.70 -8.90 -9.50
CA PHE A 381 -2.95 -8.22 -9.14
C PHE A 381 -2.91 -7.87 -7.68
N SER A 382 -3.46 -6.70 -7.36
CA SER A 382 -3.61 -6.25 -5.98
C SER A 382 -5.01 -5.68 -5.81
N TYR A 383 -5.74 -6.18 -4.83
CA TYR A 383 -7.12 -5.78 -4.57
C TYR A 383 -7.26 -5.43 -3.10
N ASP A 384 -7.62 -4.18 -2.81
CA ASP A 384 -7.89 -3.77 -1.44
C ASP A 384 -9.26 -3.12 -1.34
N PHE A 385 -9.94 -3.37 -0.21
CA PHE A 385 -11.31 -2.91 -0.06
C PHE A 385 -11.71 -2.85 1.42
N VAL A 386 -12.70 -2.01 1.69
CA VAL A 386 -13.33 -1.89 3.01
C VAL A 386 -14.66 -2.65 2.97
N ASP A 387 -14.91 -3.47 3.97
CA ASP A 387 -16.16 -4.22 4.03
C ASP A 387 -17.11 -3.64 5.10
N LYS A 388 -18.33 -4.16 5.14
CA LYS A 388 -19.38 -3.71 6.07
C LYS A 388 -19.12 -4.11 7.52
N TYR A 389 -18.15 -4.98 7.76
CA TYR A 389 -17.82 -5.47 9.11
C TYR A 389 -16.67 -4.69 9.76
N ARG A 390 -16.37 -3.48 9.28
CA ARG A 390 -15.29 -2.60 9.75
C ARG A 390 -13.90 -3.19 9.48
N GLY A 391 -13.79 -3.95 8.41
CA GLY A 391 -12.51 -4.52 7.98
C GLY A 391 -11.93 -3.80 6.79
N VAL A 392 -10.60 -3.61 6.78
CA VAL A 392 -9.86 -3.17 5.62
C VAL A 392 -9.04 -4.36 5.16
N ASN A 393 -9.19 -4.74 3.90
CA ASN A 393 -8.62 -5.97 3.35
C ASN A 393 -7.67 -5.69 2.20
N LEU A 394 -6.61 -6.48 2.09
CA LEU A 394 -5.70 -6.45 0.95
C LEU A 394 -5.43 -7.88 0.52
N LEU A 395 -5.63 -8.16 -0.77
CA LEU A 395 -5.31 -9.43 -1.39
C LEU A 395 -4.39 -9.17 -2.58
N SER A 396 -3.31 -9.92 -2.69
CA SER A 396 -2.45 -9.81 -3.85
C SER A 396 -2.09 -11.19 -4.39
N PHE A 397 -1.82 -11.23 -5.67
CA PHE A 397 -1.41 -12.43 -6.37
C PHE A 397 -0.35 -12.06 -7.39
N ASN A 398 0.68 -12.88 -7.52
CA ASN A 398 1.75 -12.68 -8.48
C ASN A 398 2.11 -14.00 -9.12
N TRP A 399 2.16 -14.01 -10.46
CA TRP A 399 2.67 -15.11 -11.28
C TRP A 399 4.04 -14.68 -11.77
N SER A 400 5.08 -15.45 -11.41
CA SER A 400 6.44 -15.24 -11.88
C SER A 400 6.82 -16.38 -12.81
N GLN A 401 7.31 -16.03 -14.00
CA GLN A 401 7.75 -16.98 -15.00
C GLN A 401 9.20 -16.71 -15.33
N GLY A 402 10.08 -17.60 -14.90
CA GLY A 402 11.49 -17.55 -15.28
C GLY A 402 11.68 -18.03 -16.71
N LEU A 403 12.53 -17.35 -17.47
CA LEU A 403 12.72 -17.59 -18.89
C LEU A 403 14.19 -17.85 -19.20
N GLU A 404 14.48 -18.87 -20.01
CA GLU A 404 15.83 -19.20 -20.45
C GLU A 404 16.19 -18.45 -21.73
N PHE A 405 16.38 -17.11 -21.62
CA PHE A 405 16.82 -16.29 -22.75
C PHE A 405 17.62 -15.10 -22.23
N LEU A 406 18.20 -14.32 -23.10
CA LEU A 406 19.02 -13.15 -22.77
C LEU A 406 20.13 -13.47 -21.75
N GLY A 407 20.75 -14.61 -21.93
CA GLY A 407 21.88 -15.00 -21.09
C GLY A 407 21.52 -15.58 -19.72
N ALA A 408 20.27 -16.02 -19.55
CA ALA A 408 19.86 -16.65 -18.29
C ALA A 408 20.68 -17.91 -18.01
N SER A 409 20.85 -18.24 -16.73
CA SER A 409 21.58 -19.45 -16.30
C SER A 409 20.93 -20.69 -16.90
N GLU A 410 21.77 -21.58 -17.41
CA GLU A 410 21.32 -22.85 -17.95
C GLU A 410 21.18 -23.88 -16.83
N SER A 411 20.21 -24.78 -17.00
CA SER A 411 19.97 -25.85 -16.07
C SER A 411 21.19 -26.74 -15.96
N GLY A 412 21.63 -27.07 -14.76
CA GLY A 412 22.78 -27.93 -14.52
C GLY A 412 24.12 -27.22 -14.59
N SER A 413 24.15 -25.92 -14.73
CA SER A 413 25.42 -25.18 -14.72
C SER A 413 26.14 -25.35 -13.42
N UNK A 414 27.17 -25.19 -13.49
CA UNK A 414 28.01 -25.32 -12.36
C UNK A 414 27.95 -24.16 -11.41
N LYS A 415 28.02 -23.74 -10.84
CA LYS A 415 28.09 -22.55 -10.00
C LYS A 415 26.72 -21.86 -9.80
N LEU A 416 25.67 -22.64 -9.86
CA LEU A 416 24.36 -22.08 -9.46
C LEU A 416 24.27 -21.99 -7.94
N SER A 417 23.56 -21.00 -7.42
CA SER A 417 23.39 -20.80 -5.96
C SER A 417 22.73 -22.00 -5.29
N ARG A 418 21.87 -22.71 -6.00
CA ARG A 418 21.31 -23.99 -5.56
C ARG A 418 21.48 -25.00 -6.69
N PRO A 419 22.20 -26.08 -6.45
CA PRO A 419 22.30 -27.14 -7.46
C PRO A 419 20.89 -27.63 -7.83
N GLU A 420 20.66 -27.91 -9.09
CA GLU A 420 19.35 -28.34 -9.62
C GLU A 420 18.29 -27.24 -9.61
N GLY A 421 18.65 -26.03 -9.21
CA GLY A 421 17.75 -24.90 -9.37
C GLY A 421 17.54 -24.54 -10.83
N UNK A 422 16.35 -24.15 -11.14
CA UNK A 422 16.04 -23.83 -12.45
C UNK A 422 15.87 -22.35 -12.63
N SER A 423 16.46 -21.82 -13.67
CA SER A 423 16.15 -20.42 -14.06
C SER A 423 14.83 -20.31 -14.82
N ALA A 424 14.46 -21.39 -15.51
CA ALA A 424 13.13 -21.51 -16.13
C ALA A 424 12.19 -22.13 -15.10
N PHE A 425 11.30 -21.32 -14.56
CA PHE A 425 10.41 -21.77 -13.50
C PHE A 425 9.06 -21.07 -13.61
N THR A 426 8.05 -21.69 -13.01
CA THR A 426 6.74 -21.08 -12.79
C THR A 426 6.48 -21.09 -11.30
N LYS A 427 6.20 -19.91 -10.76
CA LYS A 427 5.78 -19.86 -9.36
C LYS A 427 4.64 -18.85 -9.17
N PHE A 428 3.80 -19.15 -8.20
CA PHE A 428 2.71 -18.29 -7.75
C PHE A 428 3.02 -17.84 -6.33
N SER A 429 2.69 -16.58 -6.05
CA SER A 429 2.84 -16.06 -4.70
C SER A 429 1.71 -15.07 -4.42
N GLY A 430 1.48 -14.80 -3.15
CA GLY A 430 0.43 -13.86 -2.80
C GLY A 430 0.49 -13.46 -1.35
N GLU A 431 -0.32 -12.47 -1.03
CA GLU A 431 -0.48 -11.97 0.33
C GLU A 431 -1.95 -11.70 0.60
N ALA A 432 -2.35 -11.84 1.84
CA ALA A 432 -3.66 -11.45 2.34
C ALA A 432 -3.45 -10.72 3.65
N LEU A 433 -4.20 -9.63 3.84
CA LEU A 433 -4.09 -8.84 5.06
C LEU A 433 -5.47 -8.31 5.43
N ARG A 434 -5.80 -8.35 6.72
CA ARG A 434 -7.02 -7.76 7.24
C ARG A 434 -6.71 -6.94 8.47
N LEU A 435 -7.18 -5.70 8.46
CA LEU A 435 -7.21 -4.83 9.63
C LEU A 435 -8.66 -4.80 10.11
N GLN A 436 -8.91 -5.40 11.27
CA GLN A 436 -10.25 -5.47 11.85
C GLN A 436 -10.37 -4.46 12.98
N GLN A 437 -11.23 -3.47 12.79
CA GLN A 437 -11.53 -2.49 13.84
C GLN A 437 -12.39 -3.18 14.90
N LEU A 438 -11.90 -3.24 16.14
CA LEU A 438 -12.64 -3.84 17.27
C LEU A 438 -13.37 -2.76 18.07
N SER A 439 -12.75 -1.60 18.21
CA SER A 439 -13.29 -0.43 18.88
C SER A 439 -12.54 0.79 18.34
N PRO A 440 -12.88 2.01 18.75
CA PRO A 440 -12.17 3.18 18.19
C PRO A 440 -10.66 3.17 18.37
N SER A 441 -10.13 2.52 19.42
CA SER A 441 -8.69 2.49 19.67
C SER A 441 -8.03 1.12 19.50
N TRP A 442 -8.80 0.06 19.27
CA TRP A 442 -8.28 -1.31 19.15
C TRP A 442 -8.46 -1.84 17.74
N VAL A 443 -7.38 -2.41 17.19
CA VAL A 443 -7.37 -3.03 15.86
C VAL A 443 -6.70 -4.39 15.97
N LEU A 444 -7.27 -5.39 15.31
CA LEU A 444 -6.65 -6.70 15.16
C LEU A 444 -6.18 -6.84 13.71
N LEU A 445 -4.88 -7.09 13.53
CA LEU A 445 -4.28 -7.32 12.22
C LEU A 445 -4.02 -8.81 12.03
N GLY A 446 -4.54 -9.35 10.92
CA GLY A 446 -4.17 -10.68 10.48
C GLY A 446 -3.56 -10.59 9.10
N ALA A 447 -2.48 -11.33 8.86
CA ALA A 447 -1.83 -11.31 7.55
C ALA A 447 -1.25 -12.68 7.22
N MET A 448 -1.15 -12.95 5.92
CA MET A 448 -0.62 -14.19 5.40
C MET A 448 0.20 -13.87 4.14
N SER A 449 1.30 -14.58 3.96
CA SER A 449 2.09 -14.56 2.74
C SER A 449 2.37 -16.00 2.33
N TRP A 450 2.37 -16.28 1.02
CA TRP A 450 2.55 -17.65 0.55
C TRP A 450 3.25 -17.69 -0.80
N GLN A 451 3.86 -18.82 -1.10
CA GLN A 451 4.49 -19.10 -2.39
C GLN A 451 4.39 -20.57 -2.72
N TYR A 452 4.11 -20.86 -3.98
CA TYR A 452 4.16 -22.21 -4.52
C TYR A 452 4.96 -22.20 -5.82
N SER A 453 5.96 -23.09 -5.92
CA SER A 453 6.80 -23.20 -7.10
C SER A 453 6.64 -24.57 -7.76
N PHE A 454 6.55 -24.58 -9.09
CA PHE A 454 6.49 -25.84 -9.86
C PHE A 454 7.87 -26.43 -10.10
N GLU A 455 8.94 -25.67 -9.88
CA GLU A 455 10.32 -26.09 -10.04
C GLU A 455 11.13 -25.76 -8.80
N LYS A 456 12.31 -26.39 -8.68
CA LYS A 456 13.30 -26.00 -7.66
C LYS A 456 13.89 -24.66 -8.09
N LEU A 457 13.93 -23.71 -7.19
CA LEU A 457 14.28 -22.32 -7.48
C LEU A 457 15.75 -22.04 -7.17
N LEU A 458 16.29 -21.01 -7.82
CA LEU A 458 17.57 -20.42 -7.40
C LEU A 458 17.33 -19.57 -6.15
N ALA A 459 18.40 -19.28 -5.41
CA ALA A 459 18.31 -18.75 -4.04
C ALA A 459 17.50 -17.45 -3.94
N SER A 460 17.64 -16.54 -4.89
CA SER A 460 16.94 -15.25 -4.81
C SER A 460 15.42 -15.37 -4.97
N GLU A 461 14.94 -16.47 -5.54
CA GLU A 461 13.50 -16.69 -5.77
C GLU A 461 12.84 -17.54 -4.69
N GLU A 462 13.60 -18.06 -3.74
CA GLU A 462 13.03 -18.83 -2.63
C GLU A 462 12.14 -17.96 -1.75
N PHE A 463 11.15 -18.60 -1.12
CA PHE A 463 10.33 -17.96 -0.10
C PHE A 463 11.14 -17.90 1.20
N GLY A 464 11.19 -16.72 1.82
CA GLY A 464 11.90 -16.52 3.07
C GLY A 464 10.99 -16.14 4.22
N VAL A 465 11.26 -16.67 5.41
CA VAL A 465 10.57 -16.30 6.63
C VAL A 465 11.61 -15.83 7.65
N GLY A 466 11.31 -14.73 8.31
CA GLY A 466 12.19 -14.05 9.26
C GLY A 466 12.37 -12.61 8.82
N GLY A 467 12.54 -11.73 9.79
CA GLY A 467 12.70 -10.31 9.54
C GLY A 467 11.50 -9.50 9.97
N SER A 468 11.44 -8.24 9.62
CA SER A 468 10.48 -7.29 10.17
C SER A 468 9.02 -7.53 9.79
N GLN A 469 8.73 -8.42 8.86
CA GLN A 469 7.35 -8.65 8.41
C GLN A 469 6.74 -9.92 8.98
N PHE A 470 7.41 -11.05 8.84
CA PHE A 470 6.95 -12.34 9.34
C PHE A 470 8.11 -13.06 10.00
N GLY A 471 7.94 -13.44 11.25
CA GLY A 471 9.01 -14.08 12.02
C GLY A 471 9.94 -13.04 12.64
N ARG A 472 9.36 -12.06 13.32
CA ARG A 472 10.06 -10.84 13.74
C ARG A 472 11.16 -11.03 14.77
N ALA A 473 11.18 -12.18 15.50
CA ALA A 473 12.29 -12.46 16.41
C ALA A 473 13.53 -12.97 15.69
N PHE A 474 13.43 -13.29 14.39
CA PHE A 474 14.49 -13.90 13.60
C PHE A 474 15.05 -12.90 12.58
N ASP A 475 16.27 -13.18 12.13
CA ASP A 475 16.89 -12.38 11.08
C ASP A 475 16.17 -12.61 9.74
N SER A 476 16.35 -11.68 8.82
CA SER A 476 15.70 -11.74 7.50
C SER A 476 16.07 -13.04 6.79
N SER A 477 15.06 -13.73 6.25
CA SER A 477 15.23 -15.01 5.55
C SER A 477 15.96 -16.05 6.41
N GLU A 478 15.56 -16.15 7.67
CA GLU A 478 16.10 -17.15 8.60
C GLU A 478 15.95 -18.56 8.06
N ILE A 479 14.78 -18.83 7.45
CA ILE A 479 14.53 -20.10 6.76
C ILE A 479 14.04 -19.76 5.34
N THR A 480 14.42 -20.59 4.37
CA THR A 480 14.04 -20.40 2.97
C THR A 480 13.66 -21.73 2.34
N GLY A 481 12.80 -21.67 1.32
CA GLY A 481 12.39 -22.85 0.59
C GLY A 481 11.68 -22.50 -0.72
N ASP A 482 11.47 -23.51 -1.54
CA ASP A 482 10.76 -23.34 -2.80
C ASP A 482 9.29 -22.96 -2.57
N HIS A 483 8.69 -23.54 -1.54
CA HIS A 483 7.32 -23.26 -1.11
C HIS A 483 7.34 -22.66 0.28
N GLY A 484 6.34 -21.87 0.58
CA GLY A 484 6.24 -21.35 1.92
C GLY A 484 4.89 -20.75 2.24
N ILE A 485 4.63 -20.62 3.52
CA ILE A 485 3.48 -19.90 4.03
C ILE A 485 3.89 -19.24 5.35
N ALA A 486 3.45 -18.03 5.54
CA ALA A 486 3.73 -17.27 6.76
C ALA A 486 2.47 -16.57 7.23
N PHE A 487 2.30 -16.51 8.54
CA PHE A 487 1.14 -15.88 9.17
C PHE A 487 1.62 -14.92 10.24
N LYS A 488 0.85 -13.85 10.46
CA LYS A 488 1.00 -13.03 11.65
C LYS A 488 -0.36 -12.59 12.17
N LEU A 489 -0.43 -12.46 13.48
CA LEU A 489 -1.60 -11.96 14.18
C LEU A 489 -1.10 -10.91 15.15
N GLU A 490 -1.65 -9.70 15.08
CA GLU A 490 -1.18 -8.57 15.89
C GLU A 490 -2.35 -7.79 16.46
N LEU A 491 -2.35 -7.60 17.76
CA LEU A 491 -3.34 -6.78 18.45
C LEU A 491 -2.73 -5.41 18.73
N GLN A 492 -3.41 -4.34 18.33
CA GLN A 492 -2.93 -2.98 18.40
C GLN A 492 -3.86 -2.12 19.23
N LYS A 493 -3.29 -1.28 20.09
CA LYS A 493 -4.04 -0.24 20.79
C LYS A 493 -3.37 1.10 20.57
N THR A 494 -4.14 2.08 20.10
CA THR A 494 -3.64 3.42 19.80
C THR A 494 -4.05 4.40 20.88
N PHE A 495 -3.09 5.18 21.37
CA PHE A 495 -3.26 6.22 22.36
C PHE A 495 -3.04 7.57 21.70
N GLN A 496 -4.05 8.42 21.68
CA GLN A 496 -3.93 9.80 21.20
C GLN A 496 -3.41 10.66 22.34
N ILE A 497 -2.20 11.14 22.20
CA ILE A 497 -1.53 11.90 23.27
C ILE A 497 -1.67 13.40 23.04
N ASN A 498 -1.43 13.87 21.80
CA ASN A 498 -1.58 15.26 21.37
C ASN A 498 -0.90 16.27 22.28
N LYS A 499 0.25 15.88 22.85
CA LYS A 499 1.13 16.76 23.63
C LYS A 499 2.40 17.03 22.83
N ALA A 500 3.02 18.15 23.11
CA ALA A 500 4.17 18.65 22.36
C ALA A 500 5.14 17.54 21.87
N UNK A 501 5.04 17.35 20.60
CA UNK A 501 5.92 16.46 20.03
C UNK A 501 5.41 15.04 19.90
N ILE A 502 4.49 14.74 20.68
CA ILE A 502 4.00 13.37 20.58
C ILE A 502 2.54 13.40 20.13
N ASN A 503 2.28 12.93 18.92
CA ASN A 503 0.91 12.88 18.38
C ASN A 503 0.22 11.61 18.85
N GLU A 504 0.88 10.46 18.72
CA GLU A 504 0.24 9.16 18.85
C GLU A 504 1.26 8.11 19.27
N ILE A 505 0.83 7.20 20.14
CA ILE A 505 1.59 5.99 20.47
C ILE A 505 0.67 4.80 20.25
N GLN A 506 1.18 3.78 19.55
CA GLN A 506 0.47 2.53 19.37
C GLN A 506 1.22 1.41 20.09
N ALA A 507 0.57 0.78 21.05
CA ALA A 507 1.10 -0.42 21.70
C ALA A 507 0.59 -1.63 20.92
N TYR A 508 1.44 -2.67 20.77
CA TYR A 508 1.03 -3.87 20.06
C TYR A 508 1.71 -5.10 20.61
N THR A 509 1.04 -6.23 20.43
CA THR A 509 1.60 -7.55 20.72
C THR A 509 1.27 -8.47 19.55
N PHE A 510 2.12 -9.49 19.32
CA PHE A 510 1.97 -10.28 18.11
C PHE A 510 2.48 -11.71 18.26
N PHE A 511 1.97 -12.55 17.37
CA PHE A 511 2.47 -13.91 17.12
C PHE A 511 2.72 -14.05 15.62
N ASP A 512 3.90 -14.58 15.25
CA ASP A 512 4.28 -14.88 13.87
C ASP A 512 4.58 -16.37 13.74
N HIS A 513 4.21 -16.95 12.59
CA HIS A 513 4.52 -18.34 12.23
C HIS A 513 4.84 -18.42 10.74
N GLY A 514 5.81 -19.25 10.44
CA GLY A 514 6.07 -19.56 9.04
C GLY A 514 6.68 -20.95 8.82
N UNK A 515 6.45 -21.44 7.67
CA UNK A 515 6.89 -22.65 7.21
C UNK A 515 7.44 -22.54 5.83
N VAL A 516 8.46 -23.31 5.65
CA VAL A 516 8.98 -23.46 4.29
C VAL A 516 9.30 -24.92 3.99
N TRP A 517 9.23 -25.31 2.72
CA TRP A 517 9.61 -26.65 2.31
C TRP A 517 10.13 -26.65 0.88
N ASN A 518 10.93 -27.67 0.56
CA ASN A 518 11.65 -27.74 -0.70
C ASN A 518 11.13 -28.87 -1.60
N ARG A 519 11.28 -28.66 -2.90
CA ARG A 519 11.04 -29.71 -3.89
C ARG A 519 12.33 -30.56 -3.99
N LEU A 520 12.34 -31.69 -3.32
CA LEU A 520 13.48 -32.62 -3.35
C LEU A 520 13.13 -33.84 -4.23
N LYS A 521 14.06 -34.18 -5.10
CA LYS A 521 13.93 -35.39 -5.91
C LYS A 521 14.30 -36.64 -5.14
N THR A 522 15.27 -36.48 -4.21
CA THR A 522 15.70 -37.56 -3.32
C THR A 522 15.79 -36.99 -1.92
N SER A 523 15.15 -37.62 -0.95
CA SER A 523 15.15 -37.12 0.41
C SER A 523 15.76 -38.12 1.40
N THR A 524 16.76 -37.65 2.09
CA THR A 524 17.21 -38.28 3.34
C THR A 524 17.00 -37.23 4.43
N GLY A 525 15.82 -37.25 5.04
CA GLY A 525 15.49 -36.33 6.12
C GLY A 525 14.38 -35.33 5.75
N SER A 526 14.04 -34.48 6.71
CA SER A 526 12.98 -33.51 6.56
C SER A 526 13.40 -32.35 5.64
N ASN A 527 12.58 -32.09 4.64
CA ASN A 527 12.78 -30.95 3.77
C ASN A 527 11.97 -29.72 4.23
N LYS A 528 11.39 -29.80 5.43
CA LYS A 528 10.53 -28.75 5.97
C LYS A 528 11.20 -28.07 7.16
N GLN A 529 11.09 -26.74 7.22
CA GLN A 529 11.54 -25.95 8.36
C GLN A 529 10.42 -24.98 8.77
N ASP A 530 10.36 -24.67 10.05
CA ASP A 530 9.37 -23.70 10.54
C ASP A 530 9.97 -22.85 11.66
N LEU A 531 9.34 -21.71 11.90
CA LEU A 531 9.70 -20.85 13.02
C LEU A 531 8.48 -20.15 13.58
N ASN A 532 8.56 -19.83 14.87
CA ASN A 532 7.53 -19.10 15.60
C ASN A 532 8.18 -17.99 16.40
N SER A 533 7.54 -16.82 16.46
CA SER A 533 7.97 -15.76 17.35
C SER A 533 6.79 -15.04 17.97
N ILE A 534 7.03 -14.51 19.17
CA ILE A 534 6.09 -13.60 19.83
C ILE A 534 6.83 -12.32 20.16
N GLY A 535 6.08 -11.26 20.37
CA GLY A 535 6.68 -10.00 20.79
C GLY A 535 5.66 -8.98 21.18
N LEU A 536 6.21 -7.86 21.65
CA LEU A 536 5.41 -6.68 21.96
C LEU A 536 6.22 -5.46 21.65
N GLY A 537 5.56 -4.33 21.43
CA GLY A 537 6.26 -3.13 21.11
C GLY A 537 5.39 -1.89 21.14
N PHE A 538 6.05 -0.78 20.85
CA PHE A 538 5.40 0.51 20.71
C PHE A 538 5.82 1.13 19.40
N ARG A 539 4.84 1.65 18.66
CA ARG A 539 5.08 2.52 17.52
C ARG A 539 4.73 3.94 17.92
N PHE A 540 5.54 4.88 17.49
CA PHE A 540 5.33 6.28 17.85
C PHE A 540 5.48 7.18 16.63
N ASP A 541 4.79 8.29 16.69
CA ASP A 541 4.79 9.31 15.65
C ASP A 541 4.98 10.65 16.34
N LEU A 542 6.13 11.29 16.06
CA LEU A 542 6.52 12.53 16.69
C LEU A 542 6.49 13.67 15.68
N ALA A 543 5.65 14.65 15.91
CA ALA A 543 5.66 15.93 15.19
C ALA A 543 5.64 15.83 13.67
N ASN A 544 4.95 14.83 13.11
CA ASN A 544 4.70 14.64 11.67
C ASN A 544 5.94 14.33 10.83
N HIS A 545 7.14 14.43 11.38
CA HIS A 545 8.38 14.16 10.62
C HIS A 545 9.17 12.96 11.13
N LEU A 546 8.97 12.56 12.37
CA LEU A 546 9.74 11.49 13.00
C LEU A 546 8.81 10.39 13.44
N SER A 547 9.12 9.15 13.06
CA SER A 547 8.37 7.98 13.47
C SER A 547 9.32 6.83 13.79
N GLY A 548 8.80 5.81 14.44
CA GLY A 548 9.62 4.65 14.73
C GLY A 548 8.91 3.64 15.60
N TYR A 549 9.66 2.61 15.98
CA TYR A 549 9.16 1.60 16.91
C TYR A 549 10.29 1.10 17.80
N LEU A 550 9.88 0.54 18.93
CA LEU A 550 10.72 -0.20 19.86
C LEU A 550 10.01 -1.51 20.17
N GLU A 551 10.69 -2.63 20.02
CA GLU A 551 10.07 -3.95 20.02
C GLU A 551 10.94 -4.95 20.77
N LEU A 552 10.31 -5.80 21.59
CA LEU A 552 10.93 -6.94 22.27
C LEU A 552 10.35 -8.22 21.67
N ASP A 553 11.22 -9.08 21.14
CA ASP A 553 10.82 -10.28 20.41
C ASP A 553 11.49 -11.52 20.98
N LYS A 554 10.72 -12.60 21.05
CA LYS A 554 11.20 -13.88 21.58
C LYS A 554 11.06 -14.99 20.54
N PRO A 555 12.18 -15.59 20.09
CA PRO A 555 12.10 -16.82 19.28
C PRO A 555 11.58 -17.97 20.13
N LEU A 556 10.67 -18.77 19.60
CA LEU A 556 10.00 -19.79 20.40
C LEU A 556 10.51 -21.21 20.17
N ASN A 557 10.62 -21.64 18.89
CA ASN A 557 10.81 -23.06 18.60
C ASN A 557 12.17 -23.41 18.02
N ARG A 558 13.03 -22.42 17.79
CA ARG A 558 14.36 -22.67 17.25
C ARG A 558 15.31 -21.53 17.60
N ASP A 559 16.60 -21.80 17.58
CA ASP A 559 17.59 -20.75 17.79
C ASP A 559 17.62 -19.78 16.60
N VAL A 560 17.91 -18.52 16.87
CA VAL A 560 18.33 -17.59 15.82
C VAL A 560 19.71 -18.05 15.37
N ALA A 561 19.85 -18.47 14.13
CA ALA A 561 21.08 -19.13 13.66
C ALA A 561 22.33 -18.28 13.89
N ALA A 562 22.27 -16.98 13.57
CA ALA A 562 23.39 -16.07 13.76
C ALA A 562 23.77 -15.88 15.24
N GLN A 563 22.81 -15.98 16.15
CA GLN A 563 23.03 -15.79 17.59
C GLN A 563 23.35 -17.08 18.32
N GLY A 564 22.89 -18.23 17.81
CA GLY A 564 23.08 -19.51 18.45
C GLY A 564 22.21 -19.76 19.68
N ASN A 565 21.17 -18.97 19.87
CA ASN A 565 20.30 -19.10 21.04
C ASN A 565 18.88 -18.58 20.73
N LYS A 566 17.99 -18.68 21.72
CA LYS A 566 16.61 -18.19 21.66
C LYS A 566 16.39 -17.01 22.61
N ASP A 567 17.43 -16.23 22.87
CA ASP A 567 17.33 -15.09 23.78
C ASP A 567 16.37 -14.03 23.22
N THR A 568 15.72 -13.31 24.14
CA THR A 568 14.88 -12.16 23.78
C THR A 568 15.72 -11.10 23.08
N ARG A 569 15.19 -10.56 21.99
CA ARG A 569 15.90 -9.57 21.18
C ARG A 569 15.15 -8.24 21.22
N MET A 570 15.92 -7.15 21.22
CA MET A 570 15.34 -5.81 21.15
C MET A 570 15.61 -5.22 19.76
N PHE A 571 14.55 -4.77 19.11
CA PHE A 571 14.65 -4.11 17.81
C PHE A 571 14.10 -2.70 17.89
N PHE A 572 14.67 -1.82 17.09
CA PHE A 572 14.19 -0.45 16.97
C PHE A 572 14.29 0.02 15.52
N SER A 573 13.47 1.02 15.22
CA SER A 573 13.55 1.74 13.97
C SER A 573 13.20 3.20 14.22
N LEU A 574 13.96 4.11 13.61
CA LEU A 574 13.70 5.54 13.63
C LEU A 574 13.72 6.02 12.18
N SER A 575 12.70 6.78 11.79
CA SER A 575 12.59 7.35 10.45
C SER A 575 12.24 8.82 10.53
N ALA A 576 12.93 9.64 9.74
CA ALA A 576 12.61 11.04 9.58
C ALA A 576 12.26 11.30 8.11
N ASN A 577 11.15 11.98 7.87
CA ASN A 577 10.66 12.28 6.53
C ASN A 577 10.37 13.77 6.39
N PHE A 578 10.82 14.37 5.28
CA PHE A 578 10.72 15.81 5.03
C PHE A 578 10.08 16.11 3.70
#